data_3531a338d45d320e96db123f47120580
#
_entry.id   3531a338d45d320e96db123f47120580
#
_cell.length_a   1.000
_cell.length_b   1.000
_cell.length_c   1.000
_cell.angle_alpha   90.00
_cell.angle_beta   90.00
_cell.angle_gamma   90.00
#
_symmetry.space_group_name_H-M   'P 1'
#
loop_
_entity.id
_entity.type
_entity.pdbx_description
1 polymer ?
#
loop_
_entity_poly.entity_id
_entity_poly.type
_entity_poly.pdbx_seq_one_letter_code
_entity_poly.pdbx_strand_id
1 'polypeptide(L)'
;MSEPSVSRPAEVMGGLLFGVIGLVCLAIVAYEVVDRVQFLRNARVADGQVESLNAGGSHPQVAFTTDGGQRISYPQNGLIFGYQQGQSVRVLYLPERAQASAIVDDFGALWGMTALLGLLGAAFAGVGLHSLLKRR
;
A
#
# COMPACT_ATOMS: atom_id res chain seq x y z
N MET A 1 20.63 -38.40 -15.66
CA MET A 1 20.17 -37.56 -14.54
C MET A 1 18.64 -37.58 -14.56
N SER A 2 18.02 -38.31 -13.64
CA SER A 2 16.57 -38.32 -13.48
C SER A 2 16.16 -37.07 -12.71
N GLU A 3 15.39 -36.20 -13.34
CA GLU A 3 14.77 -35.08 -12.62
C GLU A 3 13.88 -35.63 -11.50
N PRO A 4 13.89 -35.03 -10.31
CA PRO A 4 12.99 -35.44 -9.25
C PRO A 4 11.54 -35.18 -9.69
N SER A 5 10.80 -36.26 -9.92
CA SER A 5 9.36 -36.15 -10.23
C SER A 5 8.65 -35.63 -8.99
N VAL A 6 8.22 -34.38 -9.01
CA VAL A 6 7.36 -33.84 -7.96
C VAL A 6 6.07 -34.63 -7.93
N SER A 7 5.73 -35.21 -6.77
CA SER A 7 4.54 -36.02 -6.64
C SER A 7 3.26 -35.19 -6.89
N ARG A 8 2.26 -35.75 -7.59
CA ARG A 8 0.97 -35.12 -7.88
C ARG A 8 0.30 -34.46 -6.66
N PRO A 9 0.32 -35.05 -5.45
CA PRO A 9 -0.23 -34.41 -4.25
C PRO A 9 0.48 -33.11 -3.87
N ALA A 10 1.81 -33.05 -4.04
CA ALA A 10 2.58 -31.85 -3.72
C ALA A 10 2.27 -30.68 -4.67
N GLU A 11 2.05 -30.98 -5.95
CA GLU A 11 1.64 -29.95 -6.93
C GLU A 11 0.22 -29.42 -6.65
N VAL A 12 -0.72 -30.29 -6.23
CA VAL A 12 -2.08 -29.88 -5.83
C VAL A 12 -2.01 -28.96 -4.63
N MET A 13 -1.25 -29.38 -3.63
CA MET A 13 -1.08 -28.60 -2.40
C MET A 13 -0.44 -27.25 -2.67
N GLY A 14 0.57 -27.18 -3.55
CA GLY A 14 1.19 -25.95 -4.00
C GLY A 14 0.20 -25.02 -4.70
N GLY A 15 -0.59 -25.52 -5.65
CA GLY A 15 -1.60 -24.74 -6.35
C GLY A 15 -2.69 -24.20 -5.42
N LEU A 16 -3.16 -25.01 -4.46
CA LEU A 16 -4.11 -24.57 -3.43
C LEU A 16 -3.52 -23.52 -2.53
N LEU A 17 -2.28 -23.70 -2.08
CA LEU A 17 -1.58 -22.73 -1.22
C LEU A 17 -1.44 -21.37 -1.91
N PHE A 18 -0.94 -21.33 -3.15
CA PHE A 18 -0.82 -20.10 -3.91
C PHE A 18 -2.18 -19.45 -4.18
N GLY A 19 -3.19 -20.24 -4.50
CA GLY A 19 -4.54 -19.76 -4.70
C GLY A 19 -5.13 -19.11 -3.44
N VAL A 20 -4.96 -19.73 -2.28
CA VAL A 20 -5.44 -19.21 -1.00
C VAL A 20 -4.69 -17.92 -0.62
N ILE A 21 -3.36 -17.90 -0.74
CA ILE A 21 -2.56 -16.70 -0.47
C ILE A 21 -3.00 -15.55 -1.39
N GLY A 22 -3.17 -15.80 -2.67
CA GLY A 22 -3.64 -14.82 -3.63
C GLY A 22 -5.01 -14.25 -3.28
N LEU A 23 -5.97 -15.11 -2.92
CA LEU A 23 -7.31 -14.67 -2.50
C LEU A 23 -7.30 -13.86 -1.22
N VAL A 24 -6.48 -14.23 -0.23
CA VAL A 24 -6.30 -13.46 1.01
C VAL A 24 -5.73 -12.07 0.69
N CYS A 25 -4.70 -11.99 -0.14
CA CYS A 25 -4.13 -10.70 -0.58
C CYS A 25 -5.19 -9.84 -1.27
N LEU A 26 -5.98 -10.40 -2.17
CA LEU A 26 -7.03 -9.67 -2.88
C LEU A 26 -8.15 -9.20 -1.95
N ALA A 27 -8.50 -9.99 -0.92
CA ALA A 27 -9.47 -9.58 0.10
C ALA A 27 -8.94 -8.38 0.93
N ILE A 28 -7.66 -8.40 1.30
CA ILE A 28 -7.01 -7.28 1.98
C ILE A 28 -7.02 -6.04 1.09
N VAL A 29 -6.67 -6.17 -0.19
CA VAL A 29 -6.72 -5.07 -1.16
C VAL A 29 -8.12 -4.47 -1.25
N ALA A 30 -9.17 -5.30 -1.33
CA ALA A 30 -10.54 -4.83 -1.36
C ALA A 30 -10.89 -4.01 -0.12
N TYR A 31 -10.49 -4.47 1.07
CA TYR A 31 -10.68 -3.73 2.31
C TYR A 31 -9.92 -2.39 2.30
N GLU A 32 -8.64 -2.39 1.92
CA GLU A 32 -7.83 -1.17 1.84
C GLU A 32 -8.39 -0.15 0.85
N VAL A 33 -8.89 -0.60 -0.31
CA VAL A 33 -9.53 0.29 -1.30
C VAL A 33 -10.77 0.96 -0.70
N VAL A 34 -11.63 0.21 -0.03
CA VAL A 34 -12.84 0.77 0.61
C VAL A 34 -12.45 1.78 1.69
N ASP A 35 -11.52 1.42 2.57
CA ASP A 35 -11.02 2.31 3.62
C ASP A 35 -10.40 3.59 3.05
N ARG A 36 -9.58 3.47 2.01
CA ARG A 36 -8.96 4.61 1.34
C ARG A 36 -9.97 5.52 0.66
N VAL A 37 -10.97 4.97 0.00
CA VAL A 37 -12.05 5.76 -0.61
C VAL A 37 -12.85 6.51 0.46
N GLN A 38 -13.16 5.88 1.58
CA GLN A 38 -13.84 6.54 2.69
C GLN A 38 -12.96 7.66 3.29
N PHE A 39 -11.67 7.40 3.48
CA PHE A 39 -10.71 8.43 3.90
C PHE A 39 -10.74 9.63 2.95
N LEU A 40 -10.56 9.41 1.64
CA LEU A 40 -10.52 10.48 0.64
C LEU A 40 -11.81 11.32 0.58
N ARG A 41 -12.95 10.71 0.87
CA ARG A 41 -14.25 11.44 0.90
C ARG A 41 -14.38 12.37 2.09
N ASN A 42 -13.69 12.09 3.19
CA ASN A 42 -13.81 12.83 4.45
C ASN A 42 -12.56 13.66 4.78
N ALA A 43 -11.45 13.44 4.06
CA ALA A 43 -10.21 14.11 4.32
C ALA A 43 -10.29 15.60 3.99
N ARG A 44 -9.62 16.40 4.82
CA ARG A 44 -9.31 17.79 4.54
C ARG A 44 -7.93 17.91 3.94
N VAL A 45 -7.71 18.99 3.21
CA VAL A 45 -6.44 19.31 2.55
C VAL A 45 -5.76 20.43 3.32
N ALA A 46 -4.47 20.26 3.56
CA ALA A 46 -3.62 21.31 4.09
C ALA A 46 -2.34 21.45 3.25
N ASP A 47 -1.80 22.64 3.20
CA ASP A 47 -0.46 22.85 2.67
C ASP A 47 0.57 22.40 3.71
N GLY A 48 1.51 21.59 3.27
CA GLY A 48 2.59 21.07 4.09
C GLY A 48 3.95 21.32 3.47
N GLN A 49 4.97 21.00 4.23
CA GLN A 49 6.35 21.14 3.80
C GLN A 49 7.20 19.98 4.33
N VAL A 50 8.13 19.52 3.51
CA VAL A 50 9.14 18.56 3.92
C VAL A 50 10.16 19.26 4.83
N GLU A 51 10.18 18.90 6.11
CA GLU A 51 11.10 19.47 7.10
C GLU A 51 12.49 18.87 7.01
N SER A 52 12.54 17.54 6.84
CA SER A 52 13.79 16.77 6.76
C SER A 52 13.59 15.45 6.03
N LEU A 53 14.69 14.78 5.72
CA LEU A 53 14.72 13.46 5.10
C LEU A 53 15.25 12.46 6.13
N ASN A 54 14.40 11.57 6.63
CA ASN A 54 14.77 10.61 7.66
C ASN A 54 15.68 9.48 7.13
N ALA A 55 15.40 9.04 5.90
CA ALA A 55 16.18 8.01 5.20
C ALA A 55 16.23 8.32 3.70
N GLY A 56 16.75 9.48 3.34
CA GLY A 56 16.73 9.99 1.98
C GLY A 56 15.33 10.39 1.50
N GLY A 57 15.15 10.57 0.19
CA GLY A 57 13.92 11.10 -0.40
C GLY A 57 12.69 10.20 -0.36
N SER A 58 12.80 9.00 0.22
CA SER A 58 11.69 8.03 0.35
C SER A 58 11.02 8.02 1.71
N HIS A 59 11.56 8.74 2.70
CA HIS A 59 11.01 8.83 4.06
C HIS A 59 11.05 10.26 4.57
N PRO A 60 10.36 11.21 3.93
CA PRO A 60 10.38 12.58 4.36
C PRO A 60 9.62 12.77 5.67
N GLN A 61 10.13 13.67 6.52
CA GLN A 61 9.37 14.24 7.63
C GLN A 61 8.56 15.41 7.09
N VAL A 62 7.25 15.36 7.24
CA VAL A 62 6.33 16.37 6.71
C VAL A 62 5.64 17.10 7.83
N ALA A 63 5.60 18.42 7.75
CA ALA A 63 4.85 19.26 8.66
C ALA A 63 3.73 20.01 7.94
N PHE A 64 2.62 20.19 8.62
CA PHE A 64 1.48 20.98 8.18
C PHE A 64 0.75 21.59 9.37
N THR A 65 -0.14 22.53 9.11
CA THR A 65 -1.01 23.11 10.12
C THR A 65 -2.46 22.80 9.79
N THR A 66 -3.20 22.27 10.75
CA THR A 66 -4.62 21.96 10.59
C THR A 66 -5.45 23.25 10.50
N ASP A 67 -6.70 23.14 10.03
CA ASP A 67 -7.66 24.25 10.05
C ASP A 67 -7.88 24.84 11.46
N GLY A 68 -7.71 24.01 12.50
CA GLY A 68 -7.76 24.45 13.89
C GLY A 68 -6.49 25.12 14.43
N GLY A 69 -5.49 25.32 13.59
CA GLY A 69 -4.21 25.97 13.95
C GLY A 69 -3.18 25.07 14.63
N GLN A 70 -3.45 23.75 14.73
CA GLN A 70 -2.51 22.80 15.31
C GLN A 70 -1.42 22.46 14.31
N ARG A 71 -0.14 22.68 14.68
CA ARG A 71 0.99 22.21 13.89
C ARG A 71 1.24 20.73 14.14
N ILE A 72 1.36 19.98 13.08
CA ILE A 72 1.63 18.53 13.08
C ILE A 72 2.87 18.26 12.25
N SER A 73 3.73 17.38 12.75
CA SER A 73 4.88 16.84 12.02
C SER A 73 4.82 15.32 12.10
N TYR A 74 4.96 14.64 10.97
CA TYR A 74 4.86 13.19 10.89
C TYR A 74 5.83 12.62 9.85
N PRO A 75 6.32 11.38 10.02
CA PRO A 75 7.10 10.69 9.02
C PRO A 75 6.17 10.12 7.94
N GLN A 76 6.39 10.48 6.68
CA GLN A 76 5.63 9.94 5.57
C GLN A 76 6.23 8.60 5.13
N ASN A 77 5.39 7.58 5.05
CA ASN A 77 5.70 6.26 4.53
C ASN A 77 4.98 6.03 3.18
N GLY A 78 5.17 4.85 2.61
CA GLY A 78 4.59 4.45 1.33
C GLY A 78 5.65 4.30 0.24
N LEU A 79 5.21 3.98 -0.97
CA LEU A 79 6.10 3.87 -2.13
C LEU A 79 6.27 5.24 -2.79
N ILE A 80 7.04 6.08 -2.15
CA ILE A 80 7.36 7.45 -2.58
C ILE A 80 8.86 7.66 -2.67
N PHE A 81 9.30 8.51 -3.59
CA PHE A 81 10.70 8.74 -3.87
C PHE A 81 10.95 10.18 -4.32
N GLY A 82 12.18 10.65 -4.18
CA GLY A 82 12.63 11.92 -4.77
C GLY A 82 12.20 13.17 -4.02
N TYR A 83 11.69 13.05 -2.80
CA TYR A 83 11.36 14.21 -1.97
C TYR A 83 12.62 14.94 -1.54
N GLN A 84 12.52 16.26 -1.43
CA GLN A 84 13.62 17.14 -1.04
C GLN A 84 13.20 17.99 0.16
N GLN A 85 14.16 18.31 1.02
CA GLN A 85 13.95 19.21 2.15
C GLN A 85 13.49 20.59 1.65
N GLY A 86 12.48 21.15 2.31
CA GLY A 86 11.86 22.42 1.92
C GLY A 86 10.81 22.32 0.83
N GLN A 87 10.60 21.14 0.25
CA GLN A 87 9.58 20.93 -0.79
C GLN A 87 8.18 21.14 -0.22
N SER A 88 7.35 21.93 -0.93
CA SER A 88 5.93 22.07 -0.62
C SER A 88 5.15 20.85 -1.07
N VAL A 89 4.25 20.37 -0.22
CA VAL A 89 3.41 19.20 -0.48
C VAL A 89 1.97 19.47 -0.05
N ARG A 90 1.02 18.75 -0.64
CA ARG A 90 -0.37 18.71 -0.15
C ARG A 90 -0.52 17.55 0.81
N VAL A 91 -1.13 17.81 1.96
CA VAL A 91 -1.40 16.80 2.98
C VAL A 91 -2.91 16.61 3.11
N LEU A 92 -3.32 15.35 3.13
CA LEU A 92 -4.68 14.93 3.42
C LEU A 92 -4.74 14.43 4.86
N TYR A 93 -5.77 14.80 5.60
CA TYR A 93 -5.92 14.38 7.00
C TYR A 93 -7.39 14.37 7.44
N LEU A 94 -7.69 13.60 8.46
CA LEU A 94 -9.00 13.63 9.13
C LEU A 94 -8.90 14.51 10.38
N PRO A 95 -9.77 15.53 10.54
CA PRO A 95 -9.66 16.48 11.65
C PRO A 95 -9.67 15.85 13.04
N GLU A 96 -10.46 14.81 13.22
CA GLU A 96 -10.62 14.11 14.50
C GLU A 96 -9.39 13.29 14.91
N ARG A 97 -8.48 12.97 13.99
CA ARG A 97 -7.24 12.23 14.23
C ARG A 97 -6.12 12.70 13.29
N ALA A 98 -5.89 13.99 13.26
CA ALA A 98 -5.06 14.63 12.26
C ALA A 98 -3.66 14.03 12.12
N GLN A 99 -2.95 13.81 13.23
CA GLN A 99 -1.60 13.23 13.18
C GLN A 99 -1.58 11.77 12.72
N ALA A 100 -2.54 10.97 13.16
CA ALA A 100 -2.58 9.55 12.83
C ALA A 100 -3.06 9.28 11.39
N SER A 101 -3.81 10.20 10.80
CA SER A 101 -4.37 10.08 9.46
C SER A 101 -3.61 10.82 8.37
N ALA A 102 -2.67 11.69 8.75
CA ALA A 102 -1.95 12.54 7.81
C ALA A 102 -1.19 11.74 6.75
N ILE A 103 -1.39 12.09 5.50
CA ILE A 103 -0.73 11.47 4.36
C ILE A 103 -0.55 12.51 3.24
N VAL A 104 0.60 12.48 2.58
CA VAL A 104 0.82 13.32 1.40
C VAL A 104 -0.09 12.89 0.25
N ASP A 105 -0.65 13.84 -0.47
CA ASP A 105 -1.47 13.60 -1.67
C ASP A 105 -0.56 13.18 -2.84
N ASP A 106 -0.11 11.95 -2.77
CA ASP A 106 0.80 11.31 -3.72
C ASP A 106 0.31 9.89 -3.99
N PHE A 107 0.31 9.49 -5.25
CA PHE A 107 -0.18 8.16 -5.64
C PHE A 107 0.56 7.03 -4.91
N GLY A 108 1.88 7.11 -4.82
CA GLY A 108 2.70 6.12 -4.14
C GLY A 108 2.41 6.03 -2.64
N ALA A 109 2.13 7.18 -1.99
CA ALA A 109 1.72 7.22 -0.59
C ALA A 109 0.33 6.65 -0.37
N LEU A 110 -0.62 7.01 -1.23
CA LEU A 110 -2.03 6.62 -1.10
C LEU A 110 -2.30 5.18 -1.56
N TRP A 111 -1.69 4.74 -2.65
CA TRP A 111 -2.06 3.53 -3.36
C TRP A 111 -0.90 2.57 -3.65
N GLY A 112 0.35 2.99 -3.43
CA GLY A 112 1.52 2.22 -3.85
C GLY A 112 1.56 0.82 -3.25
N MET A 113 1.38 0.68 -1.93
CA MET A 113 1.37 -0.62 -1.26
C MET A 113 0.15 -1.47 -1.65
N THR A 114 -1.01 -0.85 -1.78
CA THR A 114 -2.24 -1.52 -2.23
C THR A 114 -2.09 -2.06 -3.66
N ALA A 115 -1.50 -1.27 -4.56
CA ALA A 115 -1.23 -1.70 -5.94
C ALA A 115 -0.22 -2.87 -5.97
N LEU A 116 0.85 -2.79 -5.19
CA LEU A 116 1.84 -3.86 -5.08
C LEU A 116 1.20 -5.16 -4.57
N LEU A 117 0.45 -5.09 -3.48
CA LEU A 117 -0.24 -6.23 -2.91
C LEU A 117 -1.28 -6.82 -3.88
N GLY A 118 -1.97 -5.96 -4.63
CA GLY A 118 -2.92 -6.37 -5.67
C GLY A 118 -2.27 -7.14 -6.81
N LEU A 119 -1.11 -6.68 -7.28
CA LEU A 119 -0.32 -7.38 -8.30
C LEU A 119 0.17 -8.74 -7.82
N LEU A 120 0.70 -8.81 -6.59
CA LEU A 120 1.13 -10.08 -5.98
C LEU A 120 -0.05 -11.04 -5.79
N GLY A 121 -1.16 -10.54 -5.27
CA GLY A 121 -2.37 -11.32 -5.07
C GLY A 121 -2.93 -11.89 -6.38
N ALA A 122 -2.98 -11.08 -7.43
CA ALA A 122 -3.41 -11.51 -8.76
C ALA A 122 -2.47 -12.56 -9.35
N ALA A 123 -1.15 -12.38 -9.20
CA ALA A 123 -0.16 -13.35 -9.68
C ALA A 123 -0.31 -14.70 -8.96
N PHE A 124 -0.40 -14.71 -7.64
CA PHE A 124 -0.57 -15.95 -6.87
C PHE A 124 -1.91 -16.63 -7.13
N ALA A 125 -2.99 -15.88 -7.19
CA ALA A 125 -4.31 -16.43 -7.55
C ALA A 125 -4.30 -17.03 -8.96
N GLY A 126 -3.66 -16.36 -9.93
CA GLY A 126 -3.49 -16.82 -11.30
C GLY A 126 -2.70 -18.12 -11.39
N VAL A 127 -1.57 -18.22 -10.68
CA VAL A 127 -0.76 -19.44 -10.60
C VAL A 127 -1.56 -20.59 -9.98
N GLY A 128 -2.25 -20.32 -8.87
CA GLY A 128 -3.09 -21.30 -8.21
C GLY A 128 -4.20 -21.83 -9.12
N LEU A 129 -4.92 -20.93 -9.78
CA LEU A 129 -5.99 -21.28 -10.71
C LEU A 129 -5.46 -22.07 -11.92
N HIS A 130 -4.37 -21.62 -12.53
CA HIS A 130 -3.74 -22.31 -13.65
C HIS A 130 -3.34 -23.74 -13.27
N SER A 131 -2.73 -23.93 -12.10
CA SER A 131 -2.36 -25.24 -11.59
C SER A 131 -3.55 -26.18 -11.41
N LEU A 132 -4.72 -25.67 -11.02
CA LEU A 132 -5.94 -26.43 -10.84
C LEU A 132 -6.64 -26.74 -12.18
N LEU A 133 -6.64 -25.81 -13.13
CA LEU A 133 -7.31 -25.97 -14.44
C LEU A 133 -6.54 -26.89 -15.38
N LYS A 134 -5.21 -26.86 -15.38
CA LYS A 134 -4.35 -27.73 -16.22
C LYS A 134 -4.59 -29.23 -15.98
N ARG A 135 -5.38 -29.59 -14.99
CA ARG A 135 -5.66 -30.97 -14.56
C ARG A 135 -6.98 -31.52 -15.07
N ARG A 136 -7.73 -30.74 -15.81
CA ARG A 136 -8.93 -31.19 -16.52
C ARG A 136 -8.57 -31.53 -17.95
#